data_282e9902d7bbd3109c63746f5143b7e6
#
_entry.id   282e9902d7bbd3109c63746f5143b7e6
#
_cell.length_a   1.000
_cell.length_b   1.000
_cell.length_c   1.000
_cell.angle_alpha   90.00
_cell.angle_beta   90.00
_cell.angle_gamma   90.00
#
_symmetry.space_group_name_H-M   'P 1'
#
loop_
_entity.id
_entity.type
_entity.pdbx_description
1 polymer ?
#
loop_
_entity_poly.entity_id
_entity_poly.type
_entity_poly.pdbx_seq_one_letter_code
_entity_poly.pdbx_strand_id
1 'polypeptide(L)'
;MDKLGVGVLGLHEGRTLLVALDRTQHARAVAGCDLRPDKIEAARRDCPDVFYTLSYEEMLARQDVDIVAIFTPDPYHGQHVIQAFAAGKDVICTKPLVNSIEDARAVLQAGKQYGRKLLVGQSTRFFEPFLRQRRDFEQGHVGDLEFVDAHYNHRMDWFYEKSPWAAQATDWVFLGLSHPVDLVRWYLGRIEQVHAFGYQSSLAKRYQAQSFDIYTVNFSSREGRIGRVLGNYGLHELPSARNAIELVLYGSGGTSLAQYHDMRYFHTAPDGTEIKEDMLYSRRQYYFNNEVHGMHYGEFANYTEYFARALLEGTPYSPDLEGGLETYCVMEAIRRSGQTGQPVQVLPLLQEIGLE
;
A
#
# COMPACT_ATOMS: atom_id res chain seq x y z
N MET A 1 6.60 -21.84 18.15
CA MET A 1 5.31 -21.71 17.47
C MET A 1 5.51 -22.08 16.02
N ASP A 2 4.57 -22.80 15.45
CA ASP A 2 4.63 -23.11 14.02
C ASP A 2 4.42 -21.84 13.20
N LYS A 3 5.27 -21.63 12.19
CA LYS A 3 5.17 -20.49 11.29
C LYS A 3 4.00 -20.69 10.32
N LEU A 4 3.22 -19.66 10.07
CA LEU A 4 2.18 -19.67 9.04
C LEU A 4 2.80 -19.79 7.64
N GLY A 5 2.24 -20.67 6.82
CA GLY A 5 2.67 -20.88 5.44
C GLY A 5 2.12 -19.79 4.51
N VAL A 6 2.99 -19.14 3.76
CA VAL A 6 2.64 -18.08 2.81
C VAL A 6 2.82 -18.57 1.39
N GLY A 7 1.72 -18.53 0.62
CA GLY A 7 1.73 -18.69 -0.83
C GLY A 7 1.74 -17.32 -1.51
N VAL A 8 2.64 -17.10 -2.47
CA VAL A 8 2.78 -15.82 -3.18
C VAL A 8 2.25 -15.93 -4.60
N LEU A 9 1.24 -15.13 -4.92
CA LEU A 9 0.63 -15.00 -6.25
C LEU A 9 1.18 -13.75 -6.95
N GLY A 10 1.84 -13.93 -8.11
CA GLY A 10 2.54 -12.89 -8.85
C GLY A 10 4.00 -12.78 -8.41
N LEU A 11 4.92 -13.41 -9.17
CA LEU A 11 6.32 -13.56 -8.81
C LEU A 11 7.25 -12.50 -9.43
N HIS A 12 6.68 -11.42 -9.98
CA HIS A 12 7.52 -10.31 -10.40
C HIS A 12 8.05 -9.55 -9.17
N GLU A 13 7.18 -8.87 -8.45
CA GLU A 13 7.54 -8.18 -7.20
C GLU A 13 7.43 -9.09 -5.97
N GLY A 14 6.47 -10.02 -5.99
CA GLY A 14 6.28 -11.00 -4.93
C GLY A 14 7.45 -11.95 -4.70
N ARG A 15 8.33 -12.13 -5.70
CA ARG A 15 9.60 -12.86 -5.52
C ARG A 15 10.44 -12.28 -4.38
N THR A 16 10.42 -10.96 -4.22
CA THR A 16 11.10 -10.28 -3.10
C THR A 16 10.58 -10.75 -1.74
N LEU A 17 9.26 -10.93 -1.63
CA LEU A 17 8.67 -11.46 -0.40
C LEU A 17 9.10 -12.91 -0.14
N LEU A 18 9.10 -13.79 -1.15
CA LEU A 18 9.53 -15.19 -0.97
C LEU A 18 10.92 -15.29 -0.33
N VAL A 19 11.87 -14.52 -0.84
CA VAL A 19 13.25 -14.48 -0.30
C VAL A 19 13.27 -13.94 1.12
N ALA A 20 12.47 -12.90 1.39
CA ALA A 20 12.46 -12.24 2.69
C ALA A 20 11.84 -13.08 3.80
N LEU A 21 10.91 -13.98 3.47
CA LEU A 21 10.23 -14.85 4.44
C LEU A 21 11.16 -15.82 5.17
N ASP A 22 12.35 -16.13 4.65
CA ASP A 22 13.36 -16.91 5.35
C ASP A 22 13.77 -16.28 6.71
N ARG A 23 13.70 -14.97 6.81
CA ARG A 23 14.11 -14.20 7.99
C ARG A 23 12.99 -13.89 8.98
N THR A 24 11.75 -14.17 8.63
CA THR A 24 10.59 -13.90 9.50
C THR A 24 10.44 -14.96 10.59
N GLN A 25 9.84 -14.58 11.71
CA GLN A 25 9.66 -15.46 12.87
C GLN A 25 8.33 -16.21 12.85
N HIS A 26 7.27 -15.60 12.30
CA HIS A 26 5.90 -16.11 12.34
C HIS A 26 5.37 -16.56 10.98
N ALA A 27 6.12 -16.34 9.90
CA ALA A 27 5.75 -16.74 8.56
C ALA A 27 6.87 -17.54 7.86
N ARG A 28 6.52 -18.32 6.83
CA ARG A 28 7.49 -19.03 5.96
C ARG A 28 6.95 -19.14 4.55
N ALA A 29 7.81 -19.09 3.54
CA ALA A 29 7.43 -19.34 2.16
C ALA A 29 7.13 -20.84 1.96
N VAL A 30 5.99 -21.16 1.35
CA VAL A 30 5.60 -22.54 1.03
C VAL A 30 5.19 -22.74 -0.42
N ALA A 31 4.67 -21.71 -1.07
CA ALA A 31 4.24 -21.78 -2.46
C ALA A 31 4.45 -20.48 -3.22
N GLY A 32 4.70 -20.58 -4.53
CA GLY A 32 4.75 -19.46 -5.46
C GLY A 32 3.96 -19.78 -6.74
N CYS A 33 3.15 -18.83 -7.18
CA CYS A 33 2.34 -18.96 -8.40
C CYS A 33 2.51 -17.75 -9.30
N ASP A 34 2.74 -17.99 -10.59
CA ASP A 34 2.75 -16.96 -11.64
C ASP A 34 2.31 -17.59 -12.95
N LEU A 35 1.66 -16.84 -13.84
CA LEU A 35 1.28 -17.31 -15.17
C LEU A 35 2.47 -17.46 -16.11
N ARG A 36 3.60 -16.86 -15.77
CA ARG A 36 4.82 -16.82 -16.60
C ARG A 36 5.86 -17.81 -16.07
N PRO A 37 6.24 -18.83 -16.88
CA PRO A 37 7.27 -19.81 -16.49
C PRO A 37 8.62 -19.17 -16.15
N ASP A 38 9.02 -18.10 -16.86
CA ASP A 38 10.29 -17.40 -16.60
C ASP A 38 10.34 -16.76 -15.21
N LYS A 39 9.20 -16.32 -14.65
CA LYS A 39 9.11 -15.80 -13.28
C LYS A 39 9.25 -16.91 -12.24
N ILE A 40 8.63 -18.05 -12.51
CA ILE A 40 8.78 -19.26 -11.67
C ILE A 40 10.24 -19.70 -11.65
N GLU A 41 10.90 -19.80 -12.80
CA GLU A 41 12.30 -20.20 -12.87
C GLU A 41 13.23 -19.22 -12.13
N ALA A 42 12.95 -17.92 -12.19
CA ALA A 42 13.69 -16.93 -11.44
C ALA A 42 13.48 -17.10 -9.93
N ALA A 43 12.23 -17.30 -9.48
CA ALA A 43 11.92 -17.51 -8.06
C ALA A 43 12.50 -18.81 -7.52
N ARG A 44 12.47 -19.89 -8.32
CA ARG A 44 13.03 -21.20 -7.96
C ARG A 44 14.57 -21.17 -7.72
N ARG A 45 15.27 -20.30 -8.46
CA ARG A 45 16.71 -20.12 -8.22
C ARG A 45 17.01 -19.51 -6.86
N ASP A 46 16.13 -18.63 -6.37
CA ASP A 46 16.33 -17.97 -5.08
C ASP A 46 15.83 -18.82 -3.91
N CYS A 47 14.69 -19.51 -4.12
CA CYS A 47 14.00 -20.28 -3.08
C CYS A 47 13.69 -21.68 -3.62
N PRO A 48 14.69 -22.60 -3.74
CA PRO A 48 14.53 -23.91 -4.40
C PRO A 48 13.55 -24.85 -3.68
N ASP A 49 13.38 -24.70 -2.37
CA ASP A 49 12.55 -25.59 -1.52
C ASP A 49 11.06 -25.20 -1.50
N VAL A 50 10.67 -24.15 -2.22
CA VAL A 50 9.28 -23.68 -2.34
C VAL A 50 8.56 -24.43 -3.47
N PHE A 51 7.32 -24.80 -3.26
CA PHE A 51 6.46 -25.33 -4.33
C PHE A 51 6.11 -24.25 -5.35
N TYR A 52 6.21 -24.54 -6.64
CA TYR A 52 5.88 -23.60 -7.72
C TYR A 52 4.88 -24.18 -8.70
N THR A 53 3.90 -23.37 -9.10
CA THR A 53 2.86 -23.76 -10.05
C THR A 53 2.43 -22.59 -10.95
N LEU A 54 1.87 -22.92 -12.12
CA LEU A 54 1.19 -21.98 -13.03
C LEU A 54 -0.31 -21.82 -12.68
N SER A 55 -0.85 -22.65 -11.79
CA SER A 55 -2.27 -22.67 -11.42
C SER A 55 -2.49 -22.10 -10.02
N TYR A 56 -3.29 -21.05 -9.95
CA TYR A 56 -3.70 -20.48 -8.67
C TYR A 56 -4.52 -21.46 -7.83
N GLU A 57 -5.39 -22.23 -8.48
CA GLU A 57 -6.21 -23.26 -7.84
C GLU A 57 -5.35 -24.34 -7.17
N GLU A 58 -4.27 -24.78 -7.83
CA GLU A 58 -3.32 -25.73 -7.23
C GLU A 58 -2.67 -25.14 -5.98
N MET A 59 -2.27 -23.87 -6.00
CA MET A 59 -1.72 -23.21 -4.82
C MET A 59 -2.74 -23.10 -3.70
N LEU A 60 -4.00 -22.74 -4.02
CA LEU A 60 -5.09 -22.64 -3.05
C LEU A 60 -5.48 -23.98 -2.42
N ALA A 61 -5.36 -25.08 -3.14
CA ALA A 61 -5.66 -26.43 -2.65
C ALA A 61 -4.66 -26.96 -1.61
N ARG A 62 -3.49 -26.33 -1.46
CA ARG A 62 -2.47 -26.76 -0.53
C ARG A 62 -2.88 -26.52 0.93
N GLN A 63 -2.68 -27.54 1.76
CA GLN A 63 -2.98 -27.47 3.20
C GLN A 63 -1.95 -26.67 4.00
N ASP A 64 -0.71 -26.56 3.49
CA ASP A 64 0.37 -25.82 4.13
C ASP A 64 0.41 -24.32 3.75
N VAL A 65 -0.53 -23.85 2.92
CA VAL A 65 -0.76 -22.42 2.65
C VAL A 65 -1.84 -21.92 3.63
N ASP A 66 -1.47 -21.04 4.53
CA ASP A 66 -2.38 -20.36 5.48
C ASP A 66 -2.76 -18.97 4.97
N ILE A 67 -1.77 -18.25 4.42
CA ILE A 67 -1.89 -16.87 3.91
C ILE A 67 -1.56 -16.85 2.42
N VAL A 68 -2.37 -16.17 1.63
CA VAL A 68 -2.06 -15.85 0.24
C VAL A 68 -1.64 -14.38 0.13
N ALA A 69 -0.41 -14.14 -0.35
CA ALA A 69 0.09 -12.80 -0.64
C ALA A 69 -0.05 -12.49 -2.14
N ILE A 70 -0.89 -11.50 -2.48
CA ILE A 70 -1.29 -11.16 -3.84
C ILE A 70 -0.47 -9.97 -4.34
N PHE A 71 0.30 -10.19 -5.43
CA PHE A 71 1.16 -9.22 -6.12
C PHE A 71 0.83 -9.12 -7.62
N THR A 72 -0.39 -9.40 -7.98
CA THR A 72 -0.87 -9.31 -9.37
C THR A 72 -1.20 -7.87 -9.76
N PRO A 73 -1.48 -7.56 -11.04
CA PRO A 73 -2.04 -6.27 -11.42
C PRO A 73 -3.38 -6.00 -10.73
N ASP A 74 -3.60 -4.76 -10.32
CA ASP A 74 -4.76 -4.34 -9.52
C ASP A 74 -6.15 -4.67 -10.10
N PRO A 75 -6.39 -4.72 -11.44
CA PRO A 75 -7.69 -5.15 -11.95
C PRO A 75 -8.09 -6.59 -11.60
N TYR A 76 -7.14 -7.41 -11.15
CA TYR A 76 -7.39 -8.81 -10.78
C TYR A 76 -7.47 -9.03 -9.26
N HIS A 77 -7.17 -8.02 -8.45
CA HIS A 77 -7.09 -8.16 -6.99
C HIS A 77 -8.41 -8.67 -6.39
N GLY A 78 -9.54 -8.04 -6.75
CA GLY A 78 -10.86 -8.43 -6.22
C GLY A 78 -11.15 -9.91 -6.43
N GLN A 79 -10.96 -10.40 -7.65
CA GLN A 79 -11.18 -11.82 -7.98
C GLN A 79 -10.24 -12.74 -7.20
N HIS A 80 -8.96 -12.43 -7.12
CA HIS A 80 -7.98 -13.27 -6.41
C HIS A 80 -8.23 -13.31 -4.90
N VAL A 81 -8.63 -12.19 -4.29
CA VAL A 81 -9.03 -12.13 -2.88
C VAL A 81 -10.23 -13.03 -2.61
N ILE A 82 -11.27 -12.94 -3.45
CA ILE A 82 -12.50 -13.75 -3.30
C ILE A 82 -12.19 -15.24 -3.43
N GLN A 83 -11.35 -15.64 -4.39
CA GLN A 83 -10.92 -17.03 -4.57
C GLN A 83 -10.14 -17.55 -3.35
N ALA A 84 -9.23 -16.74 -2.79
CA ALA A 84 -8.48 -17.11 -1.58
C ALA A 84 -9.41 -17.28 -0.37
N PHE A 85 -10.36 -16.37 -0.17
CA PHE A 85 -11.34 -16.46 0.90
C PHE A 85 -12.21 -17.72 0.78
N ALA A 86 -12.69 -18.02 -0.44
CA ALA A 86 -13.47 -19.22 -0.71
C ALA A 86 -12.69 -20.52 -0.45
N ALA A 87 -11.37 -20.50 -0.64
CA ALA A 87 -10.47 -21.60 -0.32
C ALA A 87 -10.06 -21.65 1.18
N GLY A 88 -10.63 -20.78 2.02
CA GLY A 88 -10.36 -20.74 3.46
C GLY A 88 -9.00 -20.11 3.84
N LYS A 89 -8.39 -19.33 2.93
CA LYS A 89 -7.08 -18.69 3.17
C LYS A 89 -7.26 -17.27 3.65
N ASP A 90 -6.41 -16.82 4.57
CA ASP A 90 -6.24 -15.41 4.90
C ASP A 90 -5.40 -14.73 3.82
N VAL A 91 -5.51 -13.41 3.70
CA VAL A 91 -4.96 -12.70 2.54
C VAL A 91 -4.10 -11.51 2.94
N ILE A 92 -2.98 -11.35 2.26
CA ILE A 92 -2.29 -10.07 2.12
C ILE A 92 -2.48 -9.62 0.67
N CYS A 93 -3.14 -8.50 0.45
CA CYS A 93 -3.29 -7.93 -0.90
C CYS A 93 -2.50 -6.64 -1.02
N THR A 94 -1.63 -6.54 -2.03
CA THR A 94 -0.93 -5.27 -2.28
C THR A 94 -1.90 -4.16 -2.64
N LYS A 95 -1.45 -2.92 -2.51
CA LYS A 95 -2.25 -1.75 -2.87
C LYS A 95 -2.36 -1.57 -4.41
N PRO A 96 -3.46 -1.02 -4.92
CA PRO A 96 -4.72 -0.80 -4.20
C PRO A 96 -5.40 -2.13 -3.93
N LEU A 97 -6.23 -2.20 -2.88
CA LEU A 97 -7.00 -3.44 -2.61
C LEU A 97 -7.92 -3.79 -3.78
N VAL A 98 -8.60 -2.79 -4.32
CA VAL A 98 -9.47 -2.86 -5.49
C VAL A 98 -9.39 -1.54 -6.27
N ASN A 99 -9.87 -1.52 -7.51
CA ASN A 99 -9.94 -0.31 -8.34
C ASN A 99 -11.32 -0.05 -8.97
N SER A 100 -12.35 -0.79 -8.53
CA SER A 100 -13.75 -0.60 -8.95
C SER A 100 -14.73 -0.72 -7.78
N ILE A 101 -15.90 -0.09 -7.89
CA ILE A 101 -17.00 -0.18 -6.91
C ILE A 101 -17.53 -1.63 -6.85
N GLU A 102 -17.61 -2.27 -8.00
CA GLU A 102 -18.08 -3.64 -8.14
C GLU A 102 -17.20 -4.60 -7.35
N ASP A 103 -15.89 -4.51 -7.52
CA ASP A 103 -14.92 -5.33 -6.78
C ASP A 103 -14.93 -5.01 -5.29
N ALA A 104 -15.04 -3.72 -4.93
CA ALA A 104 -15.11 -3.31 -3.52
C ALA A 104 -16.30 -3.95 -2.81
N ARG A 105 -17.47 -3.93 -3.44
CA ARG A 105 -18.69 -4.59 -2.95
C ARG A 105 -18.54 -6.11 -2.86
N ALA A 106 -18.01 -6.72 -3.90
CA ALA A 106 -17.84 -8.17 -3.98
C ALA A 106 -16.84 -8.69 -2.93
N VAL A 107 -15.72 -8.00 -2.74
CA VAL A 107 -14.70 -8.36 -1.74
C VAL A 107 -15.24 -8.18 -0.32
N LEU A 108 -16.01 -7.11 -0.05
CA LEU A 108 -16.66 -6.92 1.25
C LEU A 108 -17.67 -8.05 1.56
N GLN A 109 -18.48 -8.42 0.58
CA GLN A 109 -19.42 -9.53 0.72
C GLN A 109 -18.72 -10.87 0.97
N ALA A 110 -17.64 -11.14 0.22
CA ALA A 110 -16.83 -12.35 0.42
C ALA A 110 -16.17 -12.36 1.81
N GLY A 111 -15.65 -11.22 2.28
CA GLY A 111 -15.12 -11.11 3.63
C GLY A 111 -16.13 -11.48 4.73
N LYS A 112 -17.37 -10.96 4.60
CA LYS A 112 -18.48 -11.30 5.49
C LYS A 112 -18.90 -12.77 5.38
N GLN A 113 -18.94 -13.31 4.16
CA GLN A 113 -19.38 -14.70 3.89
C GLN A 113 -18.39 -15.74 4.41
N TYR A 114 -17.10 -15.55 4.17
CA TYR A 114 -16.08 -16.56 4.48
C TYR A 114 -15.36 -16.32 5.81
N GLY A 115 -15.53 -15.14 6.42
CA GLY A 115 -14.95 -14.78 7.72
C GLY A 115 -13.41 -14.80 7.74
N ARG A 116 -12.77 -14.65 6.57
CA ARG A 116 -11.31 -14.64 6.46
C ARG A 116 -10.74 -13.26 6.76
N LYS A 117 -9.49 -13.22 7.14
CA LYS A 117 -8.76 -12.01 7.49
C LYS A 117 -7.99 -11.50 6.27
N LEU A 118 -7.90 -10.16 6.14
CA LEU A 118 -7.13 -9.53 5.08
C LEU A 118 -6.36 -8.33 5.62
N LEU A 119 -5.06 -8.29 5.30
CA LEU A 119 -4.22 -7.10 5.44
C LEU A 119 -4.01 -6.46 4.07
N VAL A 120 -4.23 -5.16 3.96
CA VAL A 120 -3.81 -4.43 2.76
C VAL A 120 -2.32 -4.07 2.87
N GLY A 121 -1.54 -4.48 1.87
CA GLY A 121 -0.09 -4.23 1.82
C GLY A 121 0.25 -2.77 1.50
N GLN A 122 -0.18 -1.85 2.37
CA GLN A 122 0.20 -0.43 2.33
C GLN A 122 1.64 -0.28 2.83
N SER A 123 2.57 -0.61 1.94
CA SER A 123 4.00 -0.74 2.25
C SER A 123 4.61 0.47 2.94
N THR A 124 4.16 1.68 2.61
CA THR A 124 4.64 2.92 3.22
C THR A 124 4.47 2.99 4.73
N ARG A 125 3.41 2.41 5.29
CA ARG A 125 3.23 2.35 6.75
C ARG A 125 4.32 1.54 7.46
N PHE A 126 5.02 0.66 6.73
CA PHE A 126 6.00 -0.29 7.25
C PHE A 126 7.46 0.09 6.97
N PHE A 127 7.70 1.26 6.42
CA PHE A 127 9.04 1.86 6.41
C PHE A 127 9.36 2.48 7.76
N GLU A 128 10.59 2.33 8.21
CA GLU A 128 11.01 2.76 9.55
C GLU A 128 10.73 4.23 9.90
N PRO A 129 10.91 5.21 9.00
CA PRO A 129 10.59 6.61 9.33
C PRO A 129 9.10 6.82 9.63
N PHE A 130 8.21 6.16 8.88
CA PHE A 130 6.76 6.28 9.09
C PHE A 130 6.31 5.53 10.34
N LEU A 131 6.90 4.37 10.64
CA LEU A 131 6.69 3.66 11.91
C LEU A 131 7.18 4.48 13.10
N ARG A 132 8.34 5.16 12.97
CA ARG A 132 8.86 6.06 14.00
C ARG A 132 7.93 7.25 14.20
N GLN A 133 7.50 7.91 13.14
CA GLN A 133 6.57 9.03 13.19
C GLN A 133 5.24 8.63 13.84
N ARG A 134 4.72 7.44 13.50
CA ARG A 134 3.49 6.93 14.10
C ARG A 134 3.61 6.69 15.61
N ARG A 135 4.70 6.09 16.07
CA ARG A 135 4.97 5.90 17.50
C ARG A 135 5.05 7.23 18.24
N ASP A 136 5.80 8.19 17.69
CA ASP A 136 5.94 9.50 18.32
C ASP A 136 4.60 10.24 18.38
N PHE A 137 3.75 10.11 17.35
CA PHE A 137 2.39 10.63 17.36
C PHE A 137 1.53 9.96 18.44
N GLU A 138 1.54 8.64 18.55
CA GLU A 138 0.79 7.88 19.57
C GLU A 138 1.26 8.16 21.01
N GLN A 139 2.53 8.52 21.16
CA GLN A 139 3.11 8.96 22.43
C GLN A 139 2.83 10.44 22.77
N GLY A 140 2.13 11.15 21.87
CA GLY A 140 1.75 12.54 22.08
C GLY A 140 2.84 13.57 21.78
N HIS A 141 3.98 13.19 21.17
CA HIS A 141 5.08 14.11 20.89
C HIS A 141 4.71 15.18 19.87
N VAL A 142 3.72 14.94 19.04
CA VAL A 142 3.19 15.94 18.08
C VAL A 142 2.11 16.82 18.71
N GLY A 143 1.56 16.41 19.85
CA GLY A 143 0.41 17.06 20.49
C GLY A 143 -0.89 16.88 19.71
N ASP A 144 -1.79 17.86 19.77
CA ASP A 144 -3.02 17.87 18.98
C ASP A 144 -2.68 18.10 17.49
N LEU A 145 -3.13 17.18 16.65
CA LEU A 145 -2.90 17.26 15.21
C LEU A 145 -3.71 18.39 14.59
N GLU A 146 -3.03 19.34 13.96
CA GLU A 146 -3.64 20.52 13.33
C GLU A 146 -3.73 20.37 11.82
N PHE A 147 -2.69 19.79 11.18
CA PHE A 147 -2.64 19.60 9.73
C PHE A 147 -1.76 18.43 9.34
N VAL A 148 -2.14 17.73 8.27
CA VAL A 148 -1.35 16.65 7.64
C VAL A 148 -1.06 17.00 6.20
N ASP A 149 0.19 16.95 5.80
CA ASP A 149 0.62 17.17 4.41
C ASP A 149 1.43 15.99 3.91
N ALA A 150 1.03 15.42 2.78
CA ALA A 150 1.76 14.33 2.17
C ALA A 150 1.94 14.56 0.67
N HIS A 151 3.05 14.05 0.13
CA HIS A 151 3.21 13.99 -1.31
C HIS A 151 3.88 12.71 -1.78
N TYR A 152 3.63 12.35 -3.05
CA TYR A 152 4.39 11.38 -3.78
C TYR A 152 4.69 11.92 -5.18
N ASN A 153 5.93 12.33 -5.37
CA ASN A 153 6.42 12.85 -6.64
C ASN A 153 7.44 11.88 -7.21
N HIS A 154 7.17 11.31 -8.37
CA HIS A 154 8.06 10.34 -9.01
C HIS A 154 7.83 10.27 -10.51
N ARG A 155 8.89 10.22 -11.30
CA ARG A 155 8.78 9.97 -12.72
C ARG A 155 8.42 8.51 -13.00
N MET A 156 7.34 8.28 -13.76
CA MET A 156 6.76 6.94 -13.94
C MET A 156 6.69 6.47 -15.41
N ASP A 157 7.53 7.01 -16.32
CA ASP A 157 7.63 6.50 -17.70
C ASP A 157 8.04 5.02 -17.71
N TRP A 158 9.02 4.63 -16.91
CA TRP A 158 9.46 3.26 -16.74
C TRP A 158 8.32 2.29 -16.35
N PHE A 159 7.31 2.79 -15.61
CA PHE A 159 6.18 1.95 -15.20
C PHE A 159 5.26 1.64 -16.38
N TYR A 160 4.98 2.61 -17.24
CA TYR A 160 4.23 2.37 -18.47
C TYR A 160 4.98 1.42 -19.42
N GLU A 161 6.32 1.51 -19.49
CA GLU A 161 7.14 0.60 -20.30
C GLU A 161 7.11 -0.83 -19.76
N LYS A 162 7.22 -0.99 -18.43
CA LYS A 162 7.17 -2.28 -17.73
C LYS A 162 5.76 -2.89 -17.72
N SER A 163 4.74 -2.05 -17.61
CA SER A 163 3.35 -2.42 -17.37
C SER A 163 2.40 -1.64 -18.30
N PRO A 164 2.40 -1.92 -19.62
CA PRO A 164 1.61 -1.16 -20.61
C PRO A 164 0.10 -1.14 -20.31
N TRP A 165 -0.41 -2.16 -19.61
CA TRP A 165 -1.80 -2.24 -19.16
C TRP A 165 -2.22 -1.05 -18.28
N ALA A 166 -1.26 -0.45 -17.55
CA ALA A 166 -1.53 0.63 -16.63
C ALA A 166 -2.05 1.92 -17.32
N ALA A 167 -1.74 2.11 -18.60
CA ALA A 167 -2.26 3.25 -19.35
C ALA A 167 -3.77 3.18 -19.60
N GLN A 168 -4.36 1.97 -19.59
CA GLN A 168 -5.76 1.75 -20.01
C GLN A 168 -6.64 1.16 -18.90
N ALA A 169 -6.07 0.38 -17.97
CA ALA A 169 -6.84 -0.47 -17.05
C ALA A 169 -6.85 0.02 -15.60
N THR A 170 -6.14 1.12 -15.30
CA THR A 170 -6.11 1.68 -13.94
C THR A 170 -5.93 3.19 -13.96
N ASP A 171 -5.93 3.82 -12.78
CA ASP A 171 -5.73 5.24 -12.58
C ASP A 171 -4.59 5.48 -11.57
N TRP A 172 -3.82 6.55 -11.76
CA TRP A 172 -2.75 6.91 -10.83
C TRP A 172 -3.26 7.22 -9.43
N VAL A 173 -4.54 7.57 -9.29
CA VAL A 173 -5.16 7.71 -7.96
C VAL A 173 -5.12 6.38 -7.19
N PHE A 174 -5.30 5.25 -7.86
CA PHE A 174 -5.24 3.91 -7.25
C PHE A 174 -3.80 3.37 -7.16
N LEU A 175 -2.94 3.72 -8.10
CA LEU A 175 -1.54 3.30 -8.12
C LEU A 175 -0.67 4.11 -7.14
N GLY A 176 -0.11 5.20 -7.61
CA GLY A 176 0.86 5.99 -6.85
C GLY A 176 0.22 6.77 -5.70
N LEU A 177 -0.93 7.41 -5.95
CA LEU A 177 -1.57 8.28 -4.97
C LEU A 177 -2.13 7.52 -3.76
N SER A 178 -2.35 6.21 -3.88
CA SER A 178 -2.80 5.36 -2.76
C SER A 178 -1.87 5.44 -1.55
N HIS A 179 -0.57 5.59 -1.75
CA HIS A 179 0.41 5.70 -0.66
C HIS A 179 0.20 6.95 0.21
N PRO A 180 0.28 8.19 -0.33
CA PRO A 180 0.08 9.37 0.49
C PRO A 180 -1.37 9.52 0.98
N VAL A 181 -2.38 9.04 0.25
CA VAL A 181 -3.78 9.03 0.70
C VAL A 181 -3.97 8.15 1.92
N ASP A 182 -3.42 6.93 1.90
CA ASP A 182 -3.48 6.03 3.03
C ASP A 182 -2.73 6.59 4.26
N LEU A 183 -1.57 7.20 4.06
CA LEU A 183 -0.82 7.86 5.12
C LEU A 183 -1.61 9.02 5.75
N VAL A 184 -2.22 9.89 4.95
CA VAL A 184 -3.06 10.99 5.47
C VAL A 184 -4.24 10.43 6.26
N ARG A 185 -4.94 9.41 5.75
CA ARG A 185 -6.02 8.75 6.48
C ARG A 185 -5.56 8.14 7.81
N TRP A 186 -4.36 7.60 7.86
CA TRP A 186 -3.82 6.98 9.07
C TRP A 186 -3.74 7.93 10.26
N TYR A 187 -3.67 9.24 9.99
CA TYR A 187 -3.62 10.30 11.03
C TYR A 187 -4.93 11.07 11.16
N LEU A 188 -5.59 11.39 10.05
CA LEU A 188 -6.86 12.12 10.07
C LEU A 188 -8.05 11.24 10.50
N GLY A 189 -7.91 9.92 10.39
CA GLY A 189 -9.02 9.00 10.60
C GLY A 189 -9.99 9.03 9.41
N ARG A 190 -11.29 9.07 9.70
CA ARG A 190 -12.33 9.00 8.69
C ARG A 190 -12.45 10.29 7.90
N ILE A 191 -12.22 10.21 6.61
CA ILE A 191 -12.40 11.34 5.67
C ILE A 191 -13.89 11.52 5.37
N GLU A 192 -14.35 12.74 5.47
CA GLU A 192 -15.73 13.12 5.16
C GLU A 192 -15.86 13.65 3.73
N GLN A 193 -14.96 14.57 3.34
CA GLN A 193 -15.00 15.23 2.05
C GLN A 193 -13.60 15.33 1.43
N VAL A 194 -13.54 15.22 0.12
CA VAL A 194 -12.36 15.52 -0.69
C VAL A 194 -12.66 16.58 -1.74
N HIS A 195 -11.68 17.44 -2.03
CA HIS A 195 -11.70 18.32 -3.18
C HIS A 195 -10.38 18.20 -3.93
N ALA A 196 -10.43 17.75 -5.18
CA ALA A 196 -9.27 17.45 -5.99
C ALA A 196 -9.29 18.12 -7.34
N PHE A 197 -8.10 18.46 -7.83
CA PHE A 197 -7.84 18.80 -9.23
C PHE A 197 -6.92 17.76 -9.83
N GLY A 198 -7.30 17.26 -11.01
CA GLY A 198 -6.52 16.33 -11.80
C GLY A 198 -5.97 16.98 -13.06
N TYR A 199 -4.78 16.61 -13.47
CA TYR A 199 -4.17 17.06 -14.73
C TYR A 199 -3.43 15.92 -15.41
N GLN A 200 -3.50 15.89 -16.74
CA GLN A 200 -2.78 14.92 -17.54
C GLN A 200 -1.51 15.54 -18.11
N SER A 201 -0.34 15.07 -17.64
CA SER A 201 0.96 15.56 -18.07
C SER A 201 1.26 15.23 -19.53
N SER A 202 2.34 15.81 -20.06
CA SER A 202 2.87 15.44 -21.38
C SER A 202 3.34 13.98 -21.43
N LEU A 203 3.78 13.44 -20.29
CA LEU A 203 4.17 12.03 -20.17
C LEU A 203 2.96 11.11 -20.34
N ALA A 204 1.89 11.32 -19.57
CA ALA A 204 0.67 10.53 -19.66
C ALA A 204 0.07 10.58 -21.09
N LYS A 205 0.07 11.76 -21.72
CA LYS A 205 -0.37 11.92 -23.12
C LYS A 205 0.47 11.10 -24.10
N ARG A 206 1.81 11.03 -23.91
CA ARG A 206 2.70 10.21 -24.75
C ARG A 206 2.33 8.74 -24.72
N TYR A 207 1.98 8.20 -23.54
CA TYR A 207 1.56 6.82 -23.36
C TYR A 207 0.06 6.60 -23.57
N GLN A 208 -0.67 7.62 -24.01
CA GLN A 208 -2.13 7.58 -24.25
C GLN A 208 -2.91 7.09 -23.01
N ALA A 209 -2.42 7.45 -21.82
CA ALA A 209 -3.07 7.09 -20.58
C ALA A 209 -4.48 7.71 -20.51
N GLN A 210 -5.44 6.95 -19.97
CA GLN A 210 -6.83 7.41 -19.85
C GLN A 210 -7.04 8.24 -18.58
N SER A 211 -6.15 8.12 -17.61
CA SER A 211 -6.22 8.79 -16.31
C SER A 211 -5.38 10.07 -16.25
N PHE A 212 -5.64 10.88 -15.24
CA PHE A 212 -4.70 11.91 -14.80
C PHE A 212 -3.49 11.26 -14.12
N ASP A 213 -2.35 11.95 -14.17
CA ASP A 213 -1.11 11.54 -13.51
C ASP A 213 -0.54 12.62 -12.59
N ILE A 214 -1.27 13.73 -12.45
CA ILE A 214 -1.00 14.78 -11.46
C ILE A 214 -2.31 15.06 -10.72
N TYR A 215 -2.24 15.02 -9.38
CA TYR A 215 -3.38 15.31 -8.50
C TYR A 215 -2.97 16.24 -7.37
N THR A 216 -3.78 17.26 -7.10
CA THR A 216 -3.75 18.02 -5.85
C THR A 216 -5.05 17.79 -5.12
N VAL A 217 -4.99 17.44 -3.85
CA VAL A 217 -6.16 16.99 -3.08
C VAL A 217 -6.16 17.65 -1.72
N ASN A 218 -7.32 18.21 -1.32
CA ASN A 218 -7.59 18.65 0.04
C ASN A 218 -8.62 17.72 0.68
N PHE A 219 -8.45 17.46 1.97
CA PHE A 219 -9.31 16.60 2.78
C PHE A 219 -9.89 17.35 3.96
N SER A 220 -11.13 17.03 4.32
CA SER A 220 -11.65 17.23 5.66
C SER A 220 -12.07 15.91 6.27
N SER A 221 -11.76 15.70 7.55
CA SER A 221 -12.20 14.54 8.30
C SER A 221 -13.51 14.82 9.02
N ARG A 222 -14.18 13.76 9.47
CA ARG A 222 -15.41 13.86 10.28
C ARG A 222 -15.22 14.68 11.56
N GLU A 223 -13.99 14.73 12.08
CA GLU A 223 -13.63 15.46 13.30
C GLU A 223 -13.22 16.91 13.02
N GLY A 224 -13.36 17.38 11.77
CA GLY A 224 -13.01 18.74 11.36
C GLY A 224 -11.53 18.98 11.09
N ARG A 225 -10.68 17.95 11.21
CA ARG A 225 -9.25 18.03 10.85
C ARG A 225 -9.09 18.11 9.34
N ILE A 226 -8.03 18.77 8.91
CA ILE A 226 -7.75 18.96 7.48
C ILE A 226 -6.39 18.39 7.08
N GLY A 227 -6.25 18.07 5.80
CA GLY A 227 -4.99 17.60 5.23
C GLY A 227 -4.92 17.79 3.73
N ARG A 228 -3.74 17.54 3.18
CA ARG A 228 -3.47 17.69 1.76
C ARG A 228 -2.63 16.54 1.23
N VAL A 229 -2.87 16.21 -0.06
CA VAL A 229 -1.99 15.30 -0.82
C VAL A 229 -1.64 15.93 -2.16
N LEU A 230 -0.38 15.80 -2.56
CA LEU A 230 0.09 16.04 -3.92
C LEU A 230 0.66 14.74 -4.50
N GLY A 231 0.17 14.33 -5.67
CA GLY A 231 0.79 13.28 -6.50
C GLY A 231 1.20 13.83 -7.85
N ASN A 232 2.45 13.58 -8.26
CA ASN A 232 2.93 13.96 -9.58
C ASN A 232 3.82 12.85 -10.17
N TYR A 233 3.30 12.16 -11.17
CA TYR A 233 3.94 10.99 -11.79
C TYR A 233 4.48 11.29 -13.19
N GLY A 234 4.24 12.51 -13.70
CA GLY A 234 4.69 12.97 -15.03
C GLY A 234 5.85 13.95 -15.03
N LEU A 235 6.50 14.16 -13.88
CA LEU A 235 7.57 15.14 -13.74
C LEU A 235 8.89 14.71 -14.39
N HIS A 236 9.79 15.67 -14.55
CA HIS A 236 11.22 15.42 -14.77
C HIS A 236 11.94 15.49 -13.43
N GLU A 237 12.66 14.42 -13.07
CA GLU A 237 13.38 14.37 -11.80
C GLU A 237 14.54 15.38 -11.78
N LEU A 238 14.73 16.02 -10.63
CA LEU A 238 15.88 16.88 -10.39
C LEU A 238 17.13 16.02 -10.21
N PRO A 239 18.30 16.44 -10.70
CA PRO A 239 19.53 15.64 -10.66
C PRO A 239 20.00 15.27 -9.26
N SER A 240 19.74 16.13 -8.27
CA SER A 240 20.20 15.97 -6.88
C SER A 240 19.08 15.69 -5.88
N ALA A 241 17.84 15.59 -6.36
CA ALA A 241 16.67 15.34 -5.50
C ALA A 241 15.92 14.14 -6.02
N ARG A 242 15.93 13.07 -5.25
CA ARG A 242 15.12 11.90 -5.52
C ARG A 242 13.70 12.18 -5.09
N ASN A 243 12.78 12.05 -6.00
CA ASN A 243 11.38 12.22 -5.67
C ASN A 243 10.89 11.07 -4.81
N ALA A 244 10.09 11.43 -3.82
CA ALA A 244 9.86 10.57 -2.70
C ALA A 244 8.42 10.68 -2.20
N ILE A 245 8.07 9.80 -1.30
CA ILE A 245 6.92 9.97 -0.42
C ILE A 245 7.41 10.71 0.81
N GLU A 246 6.76 11.82 1.10
CA GLU A 246 6.97 12.57 2.34
C GLU A 246 5.65 12.76 3.06
N LEU A 247 5.70 12.72 4.39
CA LEU A 247 4.57 12.97 5.26
C LEU A 247 4.98 13.90 6.37
N VAL A 248 4.32 15.05 6.45
CA VAL A 248 4.51 16.05 7.49
C VAL A 248 3.28 16.09 8.40
N LEU A 249 3.51 16.01 9.70
CA LEU A 249 2.51 16.26 10.72
C LEU A 249 2.82 17.60 11.37
N TYR A 250 1.83 18.48 11.40
CA TYR A 250 1.86 19.74 12.13
C TYR A 250 0.91 19.63 13.31
N GLY A 251 1.42 19.84 14.51
CA GLY A 251 0.61 19.79 15.71
C GLY A 251 1.08 20.75 16.80
N SER A 252 0.26 20.93 17.82
CA SER A 252 0.50 21.85 18.93
C SER A 252 1.75 21.52 19.75
N GLY A 253 2.18 20.26 19.73
CA GLY A 253 3.35 19.73 20.44
C GLY A 253 4.60 19.57 19.56
N GLY A 254 4.54 19.95 18.28
CA GLY A 254 5.68 19.87 17.37
C GLY A 254 5.33 19.54 15.94
N THR A 255 6.37 19.55 15.10
CA THR A 255 6.27 19.18 13.69
C THR A 255 7.18 17.98 13.40
N SER A 256 6.68 16.99 12.68
CA SER A 256 7.48 15.85 12.28
C SER A 256 7.39 15.57 10.79
N LEU A 257 8.48 15.07 10.20
CA LEU A 257 8.60 14.70 8.80
C LEU A 257 9.17 13.28 8.69
N ALA A 258 8.47 12.40 7.98
CA ALA A 258 8.97 11.10 7.54
C ALA A 258 9.18 11.08 6.03
N GLN A 259 10.30 10.52 5.58
CA GLN A 259 10.71 10.47 4.17
C GLN A 259 11.06 9.04 3.73
N TYR A 260 10.58 8.68 2.57
CA TYR A 260 10.99 7.56 1.73
C TYR A 260 11.48 8.14 0.40
N HIS A 261 12.49 7.83 -0.17
CA HIS A 261 13.57 6.90 -0.29
C HIS A 261 14.75 7.10 0.68
N ASP A 262 14.97 8.33 1.14
CA ASP A 262 16.12 8.64 1.99
C ASP A 262 16.03 7.99 3.37
N MET A 263 14.83 7.46 3.74
CA MET A 263 14.55 6.81 5.03
C MET A 263 14.96 7.69 6.20
N ARG A 264 14.51 8.96 6.19
CA ARG A 264 14.82 9.93 7.24
C ARG A 264 13.59 10.26 8.06
N TYR A 265 13.83 10.52 9.32
CA TYR A 265 12.85 11.05 10.26
C TYR A 265 13.37 12.34 10.90
N PHE A 266 12.49 13.34 10.97
CA PHE A 266 12.75 14.61 11.62
C PHE A 266 11.61 14.95 12.55
N HIS A 267 11.94 15.55 13.70
CA HIS A 267 10.97 16.10 14.62
C HIS A 267 11.54 17.35 15.28
N THR A 268 10.71 18.39 15.43
CA THR A 268 11.05 19.61 16.16
C THR A 268 9.97 19.86 17.20
N ALA A 269 10.35 19.89 18.47
CA ALA A 269 9.49 20.20 19.60
C ALA A 269 9.33 21.72 19.80
N PRO A 270 8.31 22.19 20.60
CA PRO A 270 8.06 23.61 20.81
C PRO A 270 9.21 24.37 21.47
N ASP A 271 10.06 23.71 22.25
CA ASP A 271 11.26 24.28 22.87
C ASP A 271 12.46 24.37 21.90
N GLY A 272 12.28 23.98 20.64
CA GLY A 272 13.33 23.96 19.63
C GLY A 272 14.20 22.71 19.64
N THR A 273 13.91 21.72 20.47
CA THR A 273 14.62 20.43 20.46
C THR A 273 14.38 19.73 19.11
N GLU A 274 15.45 19.35 18.43
CA GLU A 274 15.41 18.69 17.13
C GLU A 274 15.88 17.24 17.22
N ILE A 275 15.16 16.35 16.54
CA ILE A 275 15.55 14.96 16.27
C ILE A 275 15.77 14.83 14.77
N LYS A 276 16.91 14.24 14.38
CA LYS A 276 17.23 13.88 12.99
C LYS A 276 17.78 12.47 12.97
N GLU A 277 17.08 11.56 12.32
CA GLU A 277 17.49 10.16 12.22
C GLU A 277 17.59 9.73 10.76
N ASP A 278 18.70 9.12 10.39
CA ASP A 278 18.87 8.38 9.15
C ASP A 278 18.60 6.90 9.45
N MET A 279 17.54 6.37 8.87
CA MET A 279 17.01 5.04 9.19
C MET A 279 17.17 4.03 8.06
N LEU A 280 17.94 4.38 7.01
CA LEU A 280 18.12 3.53 5.82
C LEU A 280 18.59 2.10 6.16
N TYR A 281 19.33 1.94 7.23
CA TYR A 281 19.89 0.65 7.64
C TYR A 281 19.35 0.13 8.98
N SER A 282 18.27 0.68 9.49
CA SER A 282 17.74 0.36 10.82
C SER A 282 17.25 -1.09 10.95
N ARG A 283 16.79 -1.72 9.86
CA ARG A 283 16.35 -3.13 9.84
C ARG A 283 17.00 -3.92 8.73
N ARG A 284 18.30 -4.09 8.82
CA ARG A 284 19.12 -4.80 7.81
C ARG A 284 18.75 -6.26 7.57
N GLN A 285 18.08 -6.92 8.49
CA GLN A 285 17.66 -8.31 8.30
C GLN A 285 16.75 -8.54 7.11
N TYR A 286 16.11 -7.48 6.60
CA TYR A 286 15.24 -7.52 5.42
C TYR A 286 15.90 -7.01 4.14
N TYR A 287 17.18 -6.60 4.21
CA TYR A 287 17.96 -6.18 3.05
C TYR A 287 18.80 -7.35 2.57
N PHE A 288 18.29 -8.15 1.70
CA PHE A 288 19.05 -9.30 1.39
C PHE A 288 19.52 -9.43 0.02
N ASN A 289 19.08 -8.78 -0.92
CA ASN A 289 19.44 -9.19 -2.25
C ASN A 289 19.55 -8.02 -3.20
N ASN A 290 20.65 -7.99 -3.96
CA ASN A 290 20.92 -7.03 -5.00
C ASN A 290 19.92 -7.10 -6.16
N GLU A 291 19.12 -8.16 -6.24
CA GLU A 291 18.09 -8.35 -7.26
C GLU A 291 16.68 -7.98 -6.81
N VAL A 292 16.52 -7.37 -5.64
CA VAL A 292 15.24 -6.77 -5.25
C VAL A 292 14.92 -5.65 -6.22
N HIS A 293 14.00 -5.93 -7.13
CA HIS A 293 13.59 -4.97 -8.14
C HIS A 293 12.70 -3.88 -7.53
N GLY A 294 12.97 -2.66 -7.92
CA GLY A 294 12.33 -1.49 -7.35
C GLY A 294 12.97 -1.07 -6.04
N MET A 295 12.40 -0.03 -5.42
CA MET A 295 12.96 0.56 -4.21
C MET A 295 12.26 0.00 -2.97
N HIS A 296 12.34 -1.32 -2.80
CA HIS A 296 11.78 -2.05 -1.68
C HIS A 296 12.87 -2.38 -0.67
N TYR A 297 12.64 -2.00 0.60
CA TYR A 297 13.63 -2.09 1.68
C TYR A 297 13.21 -3.08 2.78
N GLY A 298 12.49 -4.14 2.39
CA GLY A 298 12.07 -5.21 3.31
C GLY A 298 10.69 -5.00 3.94
N GLU A 299 9.97 -3.97 3.57
CA GLU A 299 8.62 -3.68 4.09
C GLU A 299 7.61 -4.79 3.79
N PHE A 300 7.79 -5.55 2.71
CA PHE A 300 6.93 -6.70 2.40
C PHE A 300 7.05 -7.80 3.47
N ALA A 301 8.26 -8.05 3.94
CA ALA A 301 8.47 -8.96 5.07
C ALA A 301 7.96 -8.35 6.38
N ASN A 302 8.14 -7.05 6.59
CA ASN A 302 7.67 -6.36 7.80
C ASN A 302 6.15 -6.48 7.96
N TYR A 303 5.36 -6.18 6.94
CA TYR A 303 3.91 -6.29 7.06
C TYR A 303 3.43 -7.74 7.09
N THR A 304 4.13 -8.67 6.42
CA THR A 304 3.79 -10.09 6.47
C THR A 304 4.05 -10.67 7.87
N GLU A 305 5.18 -10.35 8.47
CA GLU A 305 5.51 -10.72 9.85
C GLU A 305 4.52 -10.12 10.86
N TYR A 306 4.17 -8.84 10.69
CA TYR A 306 3.17 -8.16 11.50
C TYR A 306 1.81 -8.85 11.43
N PHE A 307 1.34 -9.18 10.23
CA PHE A 307 0.05 -9.83 10.04
C PHE A 307 0.05 -11.28 10.54
N ALA A 308 1.08 -12.06 10.22
CA ALA A 308 1.20 -13.44 10.70
C ALA A 308 1.20 -13.52 12.23
N ARG A 309 1.95 -12.62 12.89
CA ARG A 309 1.94 -12.51 14.34
C ARG A 309 0.55 -12.14 14.87
N ALA A 310 -0.12 -11.17 14.27
CA ALA A 310 -1.46 -10.75 14.68
C ALA A 310 -2.49 -11.90 14.55
N LEU A 311 -2.39 -12.70 13.50
CA LEU A 311 -3.23 -13.90 13.33
C LEU A 311 -2.99 -14.95 14.42
N LEU A 312 -1.73 -15.22 14.76
CA LEU A 312 -1.35 -16.21 15.77
C LEU A 312 -1.74 -15.78 17.20
N GLU A 313 -1.62 -14.49 17.50
CA GLU A 313 -1.91 -13.91 18.80
C GLU A 313 -3.38 -13.47 18.96
N GLY A 314 -4.14 -13.43 17.88
CA GLY A 314 -5.51 -12.91 17.87
C GLY A 314 -5.59 -11.40 18.16
N THR A 315 -4.53 -10.65 17.82
CA THR A 315 -4.46 -9.19 18.10
C THR A 315 -4.97 -8.36 16.93
N PRO A 316 -5.44 -7.12 17.15
CA PRO A 316 -5.83 -6.21 16.08
C PRO A 316 -4.66 -5.89 15.13
N TYR A 317 -4.97 -5.64 13.86
CA TYR A 317 -4.02 -5.23 12.82
C TYR A 317 -4.65 -4.19 11.89
N SER A 318 -3.83 -3.44 11.18
CA SER A 318 -4.28 -2.38 10.25
C SER A 318 -3.22 -2.15 9.16
N PRO A 319 -3.64 -1.85 7.90
CA PRO A 319 -5.03 -1.70 7.45
C PRO A 319 -5.67 -3.07 7.13
N ASP A 320 -6.82 -3.32 7.71
CA ASP A 320 -7.63 -4.51 7.45
C ASP A 320 -8.52 -4.33 6.20
N LEU A 321 -9.42 -5.28 5.97
CA LEU A 321 -10.34 -5.24 4.83
C LEU A 321 -11.18 -3.95 4.80
N GLU A 322 -11.81 -3.58 5.92
CA GLU A 322 -12.67 -2.40 5.98
C GLU A 322 -11.86 -1.12 5.81
N GLY A 323 -10.73 -1.00 6.49
CA GLY A 323 -9.81 0.13 6.35
C GLY A 323 -9.26 0.27 4.92
N GLY A 324 -9.00 -0.85 4.23
CA GLY A 324 -8.62 -0.85 2.82
C GLY A 324 -9.72 -0.37 1.89
N LEU A 325 -10.97 -0.79 2.14
CA LEU A 325 -12.14 -0.37 1.38
C LEU A 325 -12.49 1.10 1.63
N GLU A 326 -12.33 1.59 2.87
CA GLU A 326 -12.45 3.02 3.15
C GLU A 326 -11.40 3.84 2.38
N THR A 327 -10.15 3.38 2.32
CA THR A 327 -9.11 4.03 1.51
C THR A 327 -9.49 4.03 0.03
N TYR A 328 -10.04 2.94 -0.47
CA TYR A 328 -10.57 2.87 -1.84
C TYR A 328 -11.66 3.92 -2.08
N CYS A 329 -12.65 4.04 -1.19
CA CYS A 329 -13.71 5.04 -1.32
C CYS A 329 -13.19 6.49 -1.33
N VAL A 330 -12.17 6.78 -0.52
CA VAL A 330 -11.50 8.09 -0.56
C VAL A 330 -10.79 8.30 -1.91
N MET A 331 -10.09 7.30 -2.44
CA MET A 331 -9.45 7.39 -3.75
C MET A 331 -10.48 7.56 -4.88
N GLU A 332 -11.61 6.86 -4.83
CA GLU A 332 -12.70 7.02 -5.79
C GLU A 332 -13.33 8.43 -5.71
N ALA A 333 -13.49 8.97 -4.50
CA ALA A 333 -13.93 10.35 -4.32
C ALA A 333 -12.94 11.35 -4.92
N ILE A 334 -11.63 11.11 -4.78
CA ILE A 334 -10.57 11.93 -5.42
C ILE A 334 -10.70 11.86 -6.95
N ARG A 335 -10.88 10.68 -7.51
CA ARG A 335 -11.04 10.49 -8.96
C ARG A 335 -12.24 11.25 -9.48
N ARG A 336 -13.42 11.11 -8.84
CA ARG A 336 -14.65 11.84 -9.21
C ARG A 336 -14.48 13.35 -9.06
N SER A 337 -13.86 13.81 -7.98
CA SER A 337 -13.58 15.23 -7.75
C SER A 337 -12.63 15.80 -8.79
N GLY A 338 -11.53 15.10 -9.10
CA GLY A 338 -10.58 15.50 -10.14
C GLY A 338 -11.19 15.63 -11.53
N GLN A 339 -12.18 14.77 -11.86
CA GLN A 339 -12.88 14.80 -13.14
C GLN A 339 -13.90 15.94 -13.23
N THR A 340 -14.56 16.27 -12.11
CA THR A 340 -15.66 17.26 -12.08
C THR A 340 -15.22 18.65 -11.62
N GLY A 341 -14.08 18.73 -10.92
CA GLY A 341 -13.65 19.96 -10.23
C GLY A 341 -14.53 20.33 -9.03
N GLN A 342 -15.39 19.42 -8.55
CA GLN A 342 -16.31 19.65 -7.44
C GLN A 342 -15.92 18.82 -6.22
N PRO A 343 -16.17 19.33 -5.00
CA PRO A 343 -16.02 18.52 -3.79
C PRO A 343 -16.91 17.27 -3.80
N VAL A 344 -16.40 16.16 -3.28
CA VAL A 344 -17.11 14.87 -3.20
C VAL A 344 -17.15 14.39 -1.75
N GLN A 345 -18.36 14.04 -1.29
CA GLN A 345 -18.57 13.39 0.01
C GLN A 345 -18.21 11.90 -0.07
N VAL A 346 -17.53 11.37 0.95
CA VAL A 346 -17.08 9.98 0.98
C VAL A 346 -18.20 9.03 1.44
N LEU A 347 -19.08 9.47 2.35
CA LEU A 347 -20.14 8.64 2.90
C LEU A 347 -21.03 7.97 1.85
N PRO A 348 -21.50 8.63 0.77
CA PRO A 348 -22.28 7.95 -0.27
C PRO A 348 -21.56 6.79 -0.93
N LEU A 349 -20.23 6.85 -1.08
CA LEU A 349 -19.42 5.76 -1.63
C LEU A 349 -19.32 4.58 -0.68
N LEU A 350 -19.17 4.83 0.62
CA LEU A 350 -19.19 3.78 1.64
C LEU A 350 -20.53 3.06 1.66
N GLN A 351 -21.64 3.79 1.54
CA GLN A 351 -22.98 3.23 1.41
C GLN A 351 -23.16 2.43 0.11
N GLU A 352 -22.63 2.95 -1.00
CA GLU A 352 -22.69 2.29 -2.31
C GLU A 352 -22.03 0.91 -2.30
N ILE A 353 -20.93 0.72 -1.56
CA ILE A 353 -20.27 -0.60 -1.42
C ILE A 353 -20.86 -1.45 -0.29
N GLY A 354 -21.72 -0.92 0.58
CA GLY A 354 -22.37 -1.63 1.70
C GLY A 354 -21.47 -1.72 2.95
N LEU A 355 -20.53 -0.79 3.11
CA LEU A 355 -19.69 -0.69 4.30
C LEU A 355 -20.38 0.14 5.40
N GLU A 356 -21.36 0.98 5.03
CA GLU A 356 -22.28 1.74 5.92
C GLU A 356 -23.74 1.66 5.52
#